data_02a1b1823d1ae5ae4ec7cff3564862d8
#
_entry.id   02a1b1823d1ae5ae4ec7cff3564862d8
#
_cell.length_a   1.000
_cell.length_b   1.000
_cell.length_c   1.000
_cell.angle_alpha   90.00
_cell.angle_beta   90.00
_cell.angle_gamma   90.00
#
_symmetry.space_group_name_H-M   'P 1'
#
loop_
_entity.id
_entity.type
_entity.pdbx_description
1 polymer ?
#
loop_
_entity_poly.entity_id
_entity_poly.type
_entity_poly.pdbx_seq_one_letter_code
_entity_poly.pdbx_strand_id
1 'polypeptide(L)' 'MKPTTLRRYQRIRRAFNQLAGTMPIMQIYATLAEQFGYSDESIRKILHTYHPP' A
#
# COMPACT_ATOMS: atom_id res chain seq x y z
N MET A 1 7.50 -16.04 2.68
CA MET A 1 6.90 -15.09 1.73
C MET A 1 7.72 -15.06 0.45
N LYS A 2 7.08 -15.08 -0.70
CA LYS A 2 7.78 -15.08 -1.98
C LYS A 2 8.43 -13.72 -2.24
N PRO A 3 9.62 -13.68 -2.88
CA PRO A 3 10.29 -12.40 -3.18
C PRO A 3 9.42 -11.42 -3.98
N THR A 4 8.62 -11.93 -4.93
CA THR A 4 7.73 -11.07 -5.73
C THR A 4 6.65 -10.41 -4.88
N THR A 5 6.11 -11.14 -3.91
CA THR A 5 5.11 -10.61 -2.99
C THR A 5 5.72 -9.52 -2.11
N LEU A 6 6.92 -9.75 -1.62
CA LEU A 6 7.62 -8.78 -0.79
C LEU A 6 7.90 -7.48 -1.56
N ARG A 7 8.37 -7.60 -2.81
CA ARG A 7 8.63 -6.42 -3.65
C ARG A 7 7.36 -5.63 -3.89
N ARG A 8 6.23 -6.31 -4.10
CA ARG A 8 4.96 -5.65 -4.32
C ARG A 8 4.52 -4.88 -3.07
N TYR A 9 4.69 -5.49 -1.91
CA TYR A 9 4.37 -4.83 -0.64
C TYR A 9 5.26 -3.62 -0.41
N GLN A 10 6.55 -3.71 -0.75
CA GLN A 10 7.47 -2.59 -0.62
C GLN A 10 7.05 -1.42 -1.50
N ARG A 11 6.61 -1.70 -2.73
CA ARG A 11 6.14 -0.66 -3.65
C ARG A 11 4.89 0.03 -3.11
N ILE A 12 3.96 -0.75 -2.58
CA ILE A 12 2.73 -0.21 -1.99
C ILE A 12 3.08 0.68 -0.80
N ARG A 13 3.96 0.22 0.07
CA ARG A 13 4.37 0.99 1.25
C ARG A 13 5.07 2.28 0.85
N ARG A 14 5.95 2.21 -0.14
CA ARG A 14 6.64 3.40 -0.62
C ARG A 14 5.66 4.40 -1.22
N ALA A 15 4.72 3.93 -2.03
CA ALA A 15 3.70 4.79 -2.62
C ALA A 15 2.84 5.44 -1.54
N PHE A 16 2.48 4.67 -0.51
CA PHE A 16 1.74 5.22 0.62
C PHE A 16 2.51 6.35 1.29
N ASN A 17 3.80 6.15 1.56
CA ASN A 17 4.62 7.15 2.21
C ASN A 17 4.74 8.42 1.37
N GLN A 18 4.78 8.30 0.05
CA GLN A 18 4.83 9.45 -0.84
C GLN A 18 3.53 10.25 -0.83
N LEU A 19 2.40 9.58 -0.67
CA LEU A 19 1.09 10.22 -0.66
C LEU A 19 0.69 10.70 0.72
N ALA A 20 1.32 10.19 1.77
CA ALA A 20 1.03 10.58 3.14
C ALA A 20 1.29 12.07 3.32
N GLY A 21 0.32 12.78 3.85
CA GLY A 21 0.42 14.24 4.03
C GLY A 21 -0.05 15.06 2.85
N THR A 22 -0.27 14.42 1.67
CA THR A 22 -0.76 15.13 0.49
C THR A 22 -2.27 14.95 0.30
N MET A 23 -2.83 13.88 0.88
CA MET A 23 -4.26 13.60 0.77
C MET A 23 -4.71 12.80 2.00
N PRO A 24 -6.03 12.75 2.26
CA PRO A 24 -6.56 11.96 3.37
C PRO A 24 -6.24 10.47 3.20
N ILE A 25 -6.08 9.78 4.34
CA ILE A 25 -5.69 8.37 4.33
C ILE A 25 -6.66 7.48 3.56
N MET A 26 -7.96 7.76 3.66
CA MET A 26 -8.95 6.98 2.92
C MET A 26 -8.77 7.12 1.42
N GLN A 27 -8.42 8.31 0.96
CA GLN A 27 -8.17 8.55 -0.46
C GLN A 27 -6.90 7.87 -0.92
N ILE A 28 -5.89 7.79 -0.06
CA ILE A 28 -4.65 7.06 -0.36
C ILE A 28 -4.96 5.59 -0.59
N TYR A 29 -5.78 4.99 0.26
CA TYR A 29 -6.15 3.58 0.10
C TYR A 29 -6.84 3.34 -1.24
N ALA A 30 -7.81 4.21 -1.60
CA ALA A 30 -8.51 4.08 -2.86
C ALA A 30 -7.57 4.24 -4.06
N THR A 31 -6.66 5.19 -3.99
CA THR A 31 -5.69 5.45 -5.04
C THR A 31 -4.77 4.24 -5.25
N LEU A 32 -4.24 3.69 -4.15
CA LEU A 32 -3.35 2.54 -4.23
C LEU A 32 -4.09 1.29 -4.68
N ALA A 33 -5.33 1.12 -4.24
CA ALA A 33 -6.15 -0.01 -4.66
C ALA A 33 -6.31 -0.01 -6.18
N GLU A 34 -6.61 1.14 -6.76
CA GLU A 34 -6.75 1.27 -8.19
C GLU A 34 -5.41 1.09 -8.91
N GLN A 35 -4.36 1.70 -8.39
CA GLN A 35 -3.04 1.66 -9.03
C GLN A 35 -2.47 0.25 -9.07
N PHE A 36 -2.63 -0.52 -8.00
CA PHE A 36 -2.03 -1.85 -7.89
C PHE A 36 -3.03 -2.98 -8.17
N GLY A 37 -4.30 -2.66 -8.42
CA GLY A 37 -5.29 -3.69 -8.75
C GLY A 37 -5.78 -4.47 -7.54
N TYR A 38 -5.78 -3.86 -6.35
CA TYR A 38 -6.28 -4.47 -5.13
C TYR A 38 -7.55 -3.76 -4.67
N SER A 39 -8.26 -4.39 -3.72
CA SER A 39 -9.35 -3.72 -3.02
C SER A 39 -8.78 -2.82 -1.91
N ASP A 40 -9.59 -1.85 -1.45
CA ASP A 40 -9.21 -0.98 -0.35
C ASP A 40 -8.83 -1.79 0.88
N GLU A 41 -9.61 -2.84 1.17
CA GLU A 41 -9.37 -3.69 2.32
C GLU A 41 -8.04 -4.42 2.20
N SER A 42 -7.69 -4.90 1.00
CA SER A 42 -6.42 -5.56 0.77
C SER A 42 -5.25 -4.61 0.99
N ILE A 43 -5.37 -3.38 0.50
CA ILE A 43 -4.34 -2.36 0.72
C ILE A 43 -4.15 -2.09 2.20
N ARG A 44 -5.25 -1.95 2.95
CA ARG A 44 -5.19 -1.73 4.39
C ARG A 44 -4.47 -2.88 5.10
N LYS A 45 -4.80 -4.10 4.75
CA LYS A 45 -4.17 -5.29 5.34
C LYS A 45 -2.69 -5.35 5.05
N ILE A 46 -2.31 -5.06 3.80
CA ILE A 46 -0.91 -5.07 3.40
C ILE A 46 -0.11 -4.03 4.21
N LEU A 47 -0.61 -2.81 4.28
CA LEU A 47 0.08 -1.73 4.99
C LEU A 47 0.12 -1.97 6.50
N HIS A 48 -0.89 -2.63 7.04
CA HIS A 48 -0.95 -2.94 8.46
C HIS A 48 -0.03 -4.12 8.83
N THR A 49 0.09 -5.09 7.94
CA THR A 49 0.87 -6.31 8.18
C THR A 49 2.36 -6.10 7.86
N TYR A 50 2.66 -5.37 6.78
CA TYR A 50 4.04 -5.19 6.33
C TYR A 50 4.67 -3.98 7.01
N HIS A 51 5.66 -4.24 7.85
CA HIS A 51 6.43 -3.19 8.51
C HIS A 51 7.88 -3.32 8.06
N PRO A 52 8.37 -2.40 7.22
CA PRO A 52 9.78 -2.44 6.80
C PRO A 52 10.70 -2.20 8.00
N PRO A 53 11.86 -2.83 8.02
CA PRO A 53 12.84 -2.67 9.09
C PRO A 53 13.37 -1.25 9.19
#